data_a22d2e95c28a14161b66a8b9a965dc15
#
_entry.id   a22d2e95c28a14161b66a8b9a965dc15
#
_cell.length_a   1.000
_cell.length_b   1.000
_cell.length_c   1.000
_cell.angle_alpha   90.00
_cell.angle_beta   90.00
_cell.angle_gamma   90.00
#
_symmetry.space_group_name_H-M   'P 1'
#
loop_
_entity.id
_entity.type
_entity.pdbx_description
1 polymer ?
#
loop_
_entity_poly.entity_id
_entity_poly.type
_entity_poly.pdbx_seq_one_letter_code
_entity_poly.pdbx_strand_id
1 'polypeptide(L)'
;MKKNNYYLEEISESIEIKKKLIGLNKEVSLSIKRIFSTIKNGGKVFICGNGGSAADAQHLSAEFLVRLNPKINRRPFPVVSLAMDTSTLTACGNDFCFEYIFSRNLEALGSKKDMLIVISTSGNSKNIIEVLKQSKKMKIFSIGFLGSNGGAAKKLSNLNIIVPHQKVARIQECHIFLGHFILNRVERMLLNTYQK
;
A
#
# COMPACT_ATOMS: atom_id res chain seq x y z
N MET A 1 34.09 28.09 6.51
CA MET A 1 32.70 27.67 6.27
C MET A 1 32.66 26.17 6.18
N LYS A 2 32.04 25.46 7.15
CA LYS A 2 31.74 24.01 7.00
C LYS A 2 30.85 23.87 5.76
N LYS A 3 31.31 23.19 4.71
CA LYS A 3 30.46 22.79 3.60
C LYS A 3 29.39 21.84 4.20
N ASN A 4 28.19 22.35 4.49
CA ASN A 4 27.05 21.49 4.84
C ASN A 4 26.81 20.58 3.64
N ASN A 5 27.08 19.30 3.81
CA ASN A 5 26.85 18.34 2.76
C ASN A 5 25.44 17.74 2.95
N TYR A 6 24.42 18.56 2.68
CA TYR A 6 23.01 18.18 2.82
C TYR A 6 22.68 16.85 2.12
N TYR A 7 23.34 16.56 1.01
CA TYR A 7 23.14 15.31 0.29
C TYR A 7 23.57 14.09 1.11
N LEU A 8 24.73 14.14 1.76
CA LEU A 8 25.20 13.06 2.63
C LEU A 8 24.34 12.90 3.88
N GLU A 9 23.82 13.99 4.43
CA GLU A 9 22.89 13.97 5.57
C GLU A 9 21.60 13.25 5.20
N GLU A 10 21.00 13.59 4.04
CA GLU A 10 19.78 12.93 3.53
C GLU A 10 20.00 11.43 3.24
N ILE A 11 21.13 11.05 2.66
CA ILE A 11 21.50 9.65 2.45
C ILE A 11 21.63 8.91 3.80
N SER A 12 22.34 9.51 4.74
CA SER A 12 22.55 8.92 6.07
C SER A 12 21.22 8.70 6.80
N GLU A 13 20.32 9.68 6.76
CA GLU A 13 18.98 9.59 7.33
C GLU A 13 18.16 8.45 6.66
N SER A 14 18.24 8.35 5.31
CA SER A 14 17.57 7.27 4.56
C SER A 14 18.10 5.87 4.95
N ILE A 15 19.39 5.73 5.19
CA ILE A 15 20.00 4.48 5.65
C ILE A 15 19.51 4.15 7.07
N GLU A 16 19.54 5.10 7.98
CA GLU A 16 19.15 4.87 9.38
C GLU A 16 17.67 4.48 9.52
N ILE A 17 16.77 5.11 8.76
CA ILE A 17 15.37 4.71 8.81
C ILE A 17 15.14 3.31 8.24
N LYS A 18 15.85 2.91 7.17
CA LYS A 18 15.77 1.56 6.61
C LYS A 18 16.26 0.50 7.59
N LYS A 19 17.29 0.78 8.39
CA LYS A 19 17.73 -0.13 9.47
C LYS A 19 16.60 -0.37 10.49
N LYS A 20 15.81 0.66 10.83
CA LYS A 20 14.68 0.52 11.77
C LYS A 20 13.56 -0.38 11.22
N LEU A 21 13.44 -0.56 9.89
CA LEU A 21 12.44 -1.46 9.31
C LEU A 21 12.66 -2.93 9.69
N ILE A 22 13.84 -3.32 10.15
CA ILE A 22 14.12 -4.67 10.63
C ILE A 22 13.15 -5.05 11.77
N GLY A 23 12.77 -4.09 12.61
CA GLY A 23 11.80 -4.30 13.68
C GLY A 23 10.38 -4.62 13.21
N LEU A 24 10.06 -4.42 11.92
CA LEU A 24 8.74 -4.68 11.33
C LEU A 24 8.62 -6.08 10.69
N ASN A 25 9.59 -6.97 10.93
CA ASN A 25 9.64 -8.28 10.27
C ASN A 25 8.37 -9.12 10.48
N LYS A 26 7.74 -9.03 11.65
CA LYS A 26 6.49 -9.75 11.96
C LYS A 26 5.33 -9.24 11.09
N GLU A 27 5.12 -7.94 11.05
CA GLU A 27 4.05 -7.28 10.29
C GLU A 27 4.24 -7.51 8.78
N VAL A 28 5.46 -7.40 8.29
CA VAL A 28 5.83 -7.68 6.90
C VAL A 28 5.53 -9.15 6.54
N SER A 29 5.94 -10.09 7.40
CA SER A 29 5.69 -11.52 7.17
C SER A 29 4.20 -11.86 7.18
N LEU A 30 3.40 -11.24 8.06
CA LEU A 30 1.95 -11.40 8.08
C LEU A 30 1.30 -10.80 6.83
N SER A 31 1.78 -9.63 6.36
CA SER A 31 1.29 -9.00 5.14
C SER A 31 1.52 -9.90 3.92
N ILE A 32 2.71 -10.48 3.78
CA ILE A 32 3.03 -11.42 2.70
C ILE A 32 2.04 -12.60 2.71
N LYS A 33 1.84 -13.24 3.86
CA LYS A 33 0.93 -14.38 3.99
C LYS A 33 -0.51 -14.01 3.63
N ARG A 34 -0.99 -12.85 4.06
CA ARG A 34 -2.35 -12.37 3.78
C ARG A 34 -2.57 -12.05 2.31
N ILE A 35 -1.67 -11.31 1.68
CA ILE A 35 -1.75 -10.99 0.24
C ILE A 35 -1.70 -12.29 -0.59
N PHE A 36 -0.76 -13.18 -0.30
CA PHE A 36 -0.66 -14.48 -0.95
C PHE A 36 -1.98 -15.27 -0.84
N SER A 37 -2.51 -15.42 0.37
CA SER A 37 -3.76 -16.16 0.61
C SER A 37 -4.94 -15.52 -0.12
N THR A 38 -5.04 -14.20 -0.12
CA THR A 38 -6.11 -13.48 -0.84
C THR A 38 -6.08 -13.81 -2.34
N ILE A 39 -4.94 -13.65 -2.99
CA ILE A 39 -4.81 -13.89 -4.44
C ILE A 39 -4.98 -15.38 -4.76
N LYS A 40 -4.38 -16.27 -3.98
CA LYS A 40 -4.50 -17.72 -4.16
C LYS A 40 -5.96 -18.19 -4.11
N ASN A 41 -6.77 -17.61 -3.25
CA ASN A 41 -8.18 -17.93 -3.07
C ASN A 41 -9.13 -17.14 -4.00
N GLY A 42 -8.60 -16.49 -5.05
CA GLY A 42 -9.38 -15.79 -6.06
C GLY A 42 -9.88 -14.40 -5.65
N GLY A 43 -9.33 -13.82 -4.59
CA GLY A 43 -9.56 -12.43 -4.21
C GLY A 43 -8.63 -11.46 -4.94
N LYS A 44 -9.00 -10.17 -4.90
CA LYS A 44 -8.22 -9.03 -5.40
C LYS A 44 -7.58 -8.26 -4.25
N VAL A 45 -6.50 -7.56 -4.53
CA VAL A 45 -5.88 -6.60 -3.62
C VAL A 45 -6.11 -5.20 -4.16
N PHE A 46 -6.84 -4.37 -3.43
CA PHE A 46 -6.99 -2.95 -3.71
C PHE A 46 -5.92 -2.16 -2.99
N ILE A 47 -5.34 -1.15 -3.65
CA ILE A 47 -4.35 -0.26 -3.06
C ILE A 47 -4.81 1.18 -3.27
N CYS A 48 -4.67 2.05 -2.26
CA CYS A 48 -4.93 3.47 -2.40
C CYS A 48 -4.01 4.33 -1.52
N GLY A 49 -3.87 5.58 -1.92
CA GLY A 49 -3.10 6.61 -1.24
C GLY A 49 -3.30 7.96 -1.91
N ASN A 50 -2.74 9.03 -1.36
CA ASN A 50 -2.82 10.38 -1.89
C ASN A 50 -1.45 10.86 -2.37
N GLY A 51 -1.40 11.71 -3.39
CA GLY A 51 -0.16 12.31 -3.90
C GLY A 51 0.91 11.26 -4.26
N GLY A 52 2.09 11.32 -3.66
CA GLY A 52 3.15 10.34 -3.84
C GLY A 52 2.72 8.92 -3.45
N SER A 53 1.90 8.78 -2.41
CA SER A 53 1.34 7.47 -2.03
C SER A 53 0.29 6.95 -3.03
N ALA A 54 -0.36 7.81 -3.83
CA ALA A 54 -1.18 7.38 -4.97
C ALA A 54 -0.28 6.86 -6.11
N ALA A 55 0.85 7.53 -6.36
CA ALA A 55 1.85 7.07 -7.31
C ALA A 55 2.41 5.69 -6.91
N ASP A 56 2.75 5.49 -5.63
CA ASP A 56 3.16 4.18 -5.10
C ASP A 56 2.07 3.12 -5.32
N ALA A 57 0.80 3.44 -5.06
CA ALA A 57 -0.32 2.52 -5.25
C ALA A 57 -0.47 2.10 -6.72
N GLN A 58 -0.36 3.04 -7.66
CA GLN A 58 -0.40 2.76 -9.10
C GLN A 58 0.80 1.94 -9.55
N HIS A 59 2.00 2.29 -9.11
CA HIS A 59 3.23 1.59 -9.42
C HIS A 59 3.18 0.12 -8.95
N LEU A 60 2.84 -0.11 -7.68
CA LEU A 60 2.72 -1.46 -7.13
C LEU A 60 1.61 -2.29 -7.81
N SER A 61 0.51 -1.66 -8.22
CA SER A 61 -0.51 -2.32 -9.03
C SER A 61 0.03 -2.75 -10.40
N ALA A 62 0.78 -1.89 -11.08
CA ALA A 62 1.37 -2.20 -12.38
C ALA A 62 2.36 -3.36 -12.29
N GLU A 63 3.18 -3.43 -11.23
CA GLU A 63 4.11 -4.52 -10.97
C GLU A 63 3.41 -5.89 -10.89
N PHE A 64 2.18 -5.94 -10.37
CA PHE A 64 1.40 -7.17 -10.25
C PHE A 64 0.54 -7.48 -11.47
N LEU A 65 -0.09 -6.46 -12.06
CA LEU A 65 -0.91 -6.60 -13.27
C LEU A 65 -0.04 -6.98 -14.49
N VAL A 66 1.19 -6.49 -14.55
CA VAL A 66 2.11 -6.79 -15.66
C VAL A 66 3.15 -7.80 -15.19
N ARG A 67 4.20 -7.35 -14.53
CA ARG A 67 5.25 -8.17 -13.91
C ARG A 67 6.26 -7.31 -13.15
N LEU A 68 6.68 -7.77 -11.98
CA LEU A 68 7.75 -7.14 -11.22
C LEU A 68 9.14 -7.53 -11.78
N ASN A 69 9.33 -8.80 -12.13
CA ASN A 69 10.59 -9.30 -12.67
C ASN A 69 10.47 -9.51 -14.20
N PRO A 70 11.21 -8.73 -15.03
CA PRO A 70 11.13 -8.84 -16.48
C PRO A 70 11.58 -10.19 -17.04
N LYS A 71 12.35 -10.97 -16.28
CA LYS A 71 12.80 -12.31 -16.66
C LYS A 71 11.76 -13.41 -16.40
N ILE A 72 10.67 -13.08 -15.69
CA ILE A 72 9.62 -14.04 -15.35
C ILE A 72 8.40 -13.76 -16.22
N ASN A 73 8.10 -14.67 -17.16
CA ASN A 73 6.83 -14.64 -17.85
C ASN A 73 5.78 -15.35 -17.01
N ARG A 74 4.72 -14.63 -16.61
CA ARG A 74 3.65 -15.14 -15.77
C ARG A 74 2.30 -14.49 -16.09
N ARG A 75 1.23 -15.15 -15.66
CA ARG A 75 -0.10 -14.55 -15.72
C ARG A 75 -0.18 -13.28 -14.85
N PRO A 76 -1.08 -12.33 -15.17
CA PRO A 76 -1.35 -11.18 -14.30
C PRO A 76 -1.93 -11.60 -12.96
N PHE A 77 -1.61 -10.84 -11.91
CA PHE A 77 -2.21 -11.00 -10.59
C PHE A 77 -3.12 -9.81 -10.27
N PRO A 78 -4.28 -10.04 -9.61
CA PRO A 78 -5.32 -9.04 -9.46
C PRO A 78 -5.02 -8.04 -8.32
N VAL A 79 -4.14 -7.09 -8.59
CA VAL A 79 -3.83 -5.97 -7.71
C VAL A 79 -4.25 -4.67 -8.41
N VAL A 80 -5.17 -3.91 -7.81
CA VAL A 80 -5.83 -2.77 -8.46
C VAL A 80 -5.67 -1.51 -7.61
N SER A 81 -5.14 -0.44 -8.20
CA SER A 81 -5.15 0.88 -7.56
C SER A 81 -6.53 1.53 -7.65
N LEU A 82 -7.06 2.02 -6.53
CA LEU A 82 -8.28 2.82 -6.51
C LEU A 82 -8.05 4.29 -6.95
N ALA A 83 -6.81 4.66 -7.27
CA ALA A 83 -6.40 6.00 -7.71
C ALA A 83 -6.10 6.06 -9.22
N MET A 84 -6.54 5.08 -10.02
CA MET A 84 -6.17 5.00 -11.45
C MET A 84 -7.09 5.79 -12.39
N ASP A 85 -8.40 5.87 -12.11
CA ASP A 85 -9.36 6.50 -13.00
C ASP A 85 -9.60 7.96 -12.63
N THR A 86 -9.07 8.85 -13.45
CA THR A 86 -9.20 10.30 -13.27
C THR A 86 -10.66 10.76 -13.33
N SER A 87 -11.48 10.20 -14.23
CA SER A 87 -12.89 10.58 -14.36
C SER A 87 -13.67 10.23 -13.09
N THR A 88 -13.48 9.04 -12.56
CA THR A 88 -14.11 8.61 -11.31
C THR A 88 -13.68 9.49 -10.12
N LEU A 89 -12.38 9.81 -10.02
CA LEU A 89 -11.86 10.65 -8.93
C LEU A 89 -12.42 12.08 -9.00
N THR A 90 -12.45 12.68 -10.19
CA THR A 90 -12.95 14.04 -10.39
C THR A 90 -14.47 14.14 -10.24
N ALA A 91 -15.22 13.19 -10.79
CA ALA A 91 -16.68 13.14 -10.64
C ALA A 91 -17.08 12.97 -9.16
N CYS A 92 -16.44 12.02 -8.45
CA CYS A 92 -16.73 11.83 -7.04
C CYS A 92 -16.37 13.06 -6.20
N GLY A 93 -15.25 13.72 -6.50
CA GLY A 93 -14.83 14.94 -5.83
C GLY A 93 -15.80 16.11 -6.08
N ASN A 94 -16.37 16.20 -7.28
CA ASN A 94 -17.33 17.25 -7.67
C ASN A 94 -18.75 17.00 -7.13
N ASP A 95 -19.24 15.78 -7.28
CA ASP A 95 -20.66 15.46 -7.00
C ASP A 95 -20.93 15.10 -5.53
N PHE A 96 -19.91 14.65 -4.82
CA PHE A 96 -19.98 14.27 -3.40
C PHE A 96 -18.96 15.03 -2.57
N CYS A 97 -17.78 14.43 -2.36
CA CYS A 97 -16.59 15.08 -1.80
C CYS A 97 -15.34 14.20 -1.99
N PHE A 98 -14.17 14.80 -1.84
CA PHE A 98 -12.88 14.11 -1.95
C PHE A 98 -12.71 12.96 -0.93
N GLU A 99 -13.44 13.01 0.16
CA GLU A 99 -13.36 12.01 1.23
C GLU A 99 -13.89 10.64 0.78
N TYR A 100 -14.75 10.56 -0.22
CA TYR A 100 -15.39 9.33 -0.69
C TYR A 100 -14.76 8.71 -1.94
N ILE A 101 -13.73 9.32 -2.54
CA ILE A 101 -13.14 8.87 -3.81
C ILE A 101 -12.71 7.40 -3.80
N PHE A 102 -12.15 6.91 -2.69
CA PHE A 102 -11.72 5.52 -2.57
C PHE A 102 -12.81 4.60 -2.04
N SER A 103 -13.61 5.08 -1.08
CA SER A 103 -14.65 4.25 -0.45
C SER A 103 -15.75 3.87 -1.43
N ARG A 104 -16.16 4.77 -2.32
CA ARG A 104 -17.15 4.47 -3.38
C ARG A 104 -16.63 3.43 -4.36
N ASN A 105 -15.38 3.56 -4.81
CA ASN A 105 -14.75 2.57 -5.69
C ASN A 105 -14.63 1.20 -5.02
N LEU A 106 -14.23 1.17 -3.73
CA LEU A 106 -14.16 -0.08 -2.98
C LEU A 106 -15.54 -0.73 -2.81
N GLU A 107 -16.58 0.08 -2.54
CA GLU A 107 -17.96 -0.42 -2.40
C GLU A 107 -18.48 -1.07 -3.68
N ALA A 108 -18.19 -0.47 -4.84
CA ALA A 108 -18.64 -0.97 -6.13
C ALA A 108 -17.87 -2.22 -6.61
N LEU A 109 -16.55 -2.27 -6.38
CA LEU A 109 -15.66 -3.26 -6.98
C LEU A 109 -15.24 -4.38 -6.03
N GLY A 110 -15.36 -4.15 -4.74
CA GLY A 110 -14.86 -5.05 -3.70
C GLY A 110 -15.85 -6.11 -3.25
N SER A 111 -15.31 -7.16 -2.69
CA SER A 111 -16.05 -8.25 -2.04
C SER A 111 -15.33 -8.73 -0.78
N LYS A 112 -15.98 -9.51 0.07
CA LYS A 112 -15.40 -10.06 1.30
C LYS A 112 -14.16 -10.96 1.08
N LYS A 113 -13.92 -11.40 -0.16
CA LYS A 113 -12.74 -12.21 -0.52
C LYS A 113 -11.51 -11.37 -0.77
N ASP A 114 -11.70 -10.06 -0.97
CA ASP A 114 -10.65 -9.13 -1.34
C ASP A 114 -9.94 -8.58 -0.11
N MET A 115 -8.88 -7.82 -0.33
CA MET A 115 -8.22 -7.06 0.72
C MET A 115 -7.89 -5.64 0.24
N LEU A 116 -7.67 -4.76 1.21
CA LEU A 116 -7.31 -3.38 0.99
C LEU A 116 -5.92 -3.08 1.58
N ILE A 117 -5.08 -2.38 0.84
CA ILE A 117 -3.86 -1.75 1.33
C ILE A 117 -4.05 -0.23 1.23
N VAL A 118 -3.92 0.46 2.34
CA VAL A 118 -3.89 1.94 2.35
C VAL A 118 -2.47 2.43 2.59
N ILE A 119 -2.03 3.43 1.84
CA ILE A 119 -0.72 4.06 1.98
C ILE A 119 -0.93 5.50 2.44
N SER A 120 -0.45 5.85 3.63
CA SER A 120 -0.61 7.19 4.19
C SER A 120 0.51 7.54 5.16
N THR A 121 1.27 8.59 4.84
CA THR A 121 2.39 9.05 5.68
C THR A 121 1.93 9.60 7.03
N SER A 122 0.76 10.22 7.10
CA SER A 122 0.18 10.76 8.33
C SER A 122 -0.79 9.81 9.05
N GLY A 123 -1.41 8.88 8.30
CA GLY A 123 -2.51 8.05 8.79
C GLY A 123 -3.79 8.81 9.15
N ASN A 124 -3.92 10.10 8.71
CA ASN A 124 -5.02 10.97 9.09
C ASN A 124 -5.83 11.52 7.91
N SER A 125 -5.49 11.16 6.67
CA SER A 125 -6.24 11.61 5.49
C SER A 125 -7.67 11.10 5.55
N LYS A 126 -8.66 11.98 5.40
CA LYS A 126 -10.08 11.65 5.56
C LYS A 126 -10.55 10.57 4.60
N ASN A 127 -10.14 10.61 3.32
CA ASN A 127 -10.49 9.57 2.34
C ASN A 127 -9.88 8.19 2.68
N ILE A 128 -8.70 8.15 3.32
CA ILE A 128 -8.11 6.91 3.86
C ILE A 128 -8.92 6.39 5.04
N ILE A 129 -9.38 7.27 5.91
CA ILE A 129 -10.24 6.89 7.04
C ILE A 129 -11.57 6.33 6.53
N GLU A 130 -12.20 6.99 5.55
CA GLU A 130 -13.49 6.55 4.99
C GLU A 130 -13.37 5.20 4.25
N VAL A 131 -12.32 4.98 3.46
CA VAL A 131 -12.13 3.68 2.80
C VAL A 131 -11.86 2.55 3.79
N LEU A 132 -11.18 2.83 4.90
CA LEU A 132 -10.99 1.85 5.99
C LEU A 132 -12.31 1.53 6.72
N LYS A 133 -13.15 2.52 6.98
CA LYS A 133 -14.50 2.28 7.50
C LYS A 133 -15.33 1.42 6.54
N GLN A 134 -15.29 1.74 5.25
CA GLN A 134 -15.99 0.96 4.21
C GLN A 134 -15.46 -0.46 4.12
N SER A 135 -14.14 -0.68 4.17
CA SER A 135 -13.55 -2.02 4.17
C SER A 135 -14.03 -2.86 5.36
N LYS A 136 -14.14 -2.24 6.55
CA LYS A 136 -14.68 -2.90 7.76
C LYS A 136 -16.14 -3.29 7.59
N LYS A 137 -16.99 -2.40 7.04
CA LYS A 137 -18.41 -2.67 6.74
C LYS A 137 -18.56 -3.85 5.78
N MET A 138 -17.68 -3.94 4.77
CA MET A 138 -17.67 -5.00 3.76
C MET A 138 -16.96 -6.29 4.21
N LYS A 139 -16.38 -6.31 5.42
CA LYS A 139 -15.55 -7.41 5.94
C LYS A 139 -14.32 -7.71 5.08
N ILE A 140 -13.78 -6.68 4.44
CA ILE A 140 -12.53 -6.71 3.67
C ILE A 140 -11.36 -6.50 4.63
N PHE A 141 -10.40 -7.44 4.63
CA PHE A 141 -9.19 -7.29 5.46
C PHE A 141 -8.34 -6.14 4.97
N SER A 142 -7.85 -5.29 5.87
CA SER A 142 -7.08 -4.11 5.52
C SER A 142 -5.69 -4.08 6.16
N ILE A 143 -4.70 -3.61 5.37
CA ILE A 143 -3.33 -3.33 5.81
C ILE A 143 -3.05 -1.84 5.66
N GLY A 144 -2.55 -1.21 6.71
CA GLY A 144 -2.06 0.16 6.67
C GLY A 144 -0.54 0.22 6.49
N PHE A 145 -0.07 0.82 5.39
CA PHE A 145 1.31 1.30 5.24
C PHE A 145 1.31 2.75 5.73
N LEU A 146 1.74 2.94 6.96
CA LEU A 146 1.57 4.20 7.68
C LEU A 146 2.93 4.79 8.07
N GLY A 147 2.94 6.08 8.36
CA GLY A 147 4.11 6.77 8.91
C GLY A 147 3.86 7.32 10.32
N SER A 148 4.88 7.91 10.92
CA SER A 148 4.82 8.53 12.23
C SER A 148 4.35 7.56 13.33
N ASN A 149 3.23 7.87 13.94
CA ASN A 149 2.56 7.03 14.95
C ASN A 149 1.38 6.23 14.37
N GLY A 150 1.14 6.34 13.06
CA GLY A 150 0.05 5.66 12.34
C GLY A 150 -1.28 6.40 12.30
N GLY A 151 -1.41 7.52 13.01
CA GLY A 151 -2.62 8.34 13.03
C GLY A 151 -3.89 7.56 13.40
N ALA A 152 -5.03 8.07 12.94
CA ALA A 152 -6.35 7.43 13.15
C ALA A 152 -6.49 6.12 12.34
N ALA A 153 -5.82 6.00 11.21
CA ALA A 153 -5.84 4.81 10.35
C ALA A 153 -5.35 3.55 11.08
N LYS A 154 -4.38 3.69 12.01
CA LYS A 154 -3.85 2.58 12.82
C LYS A 154 -4.93 1.81 13.58
N LYS A 155 -5.98 2.50 14.05
CA LYS A 155 -7.08 1.89 14.82
C LYS A 155 -8.15 1.25 13.94
N LEU A 156 -8.14 1.54 12.64
CA LEU A 156 -9.16 1.09 11.69
C LEU A 156 -8.68 -0.08 10.83
N SER A 157 -7.40 -0.13 10.50
CA SER A 157 -6.81 -1.24 9.75
C SER A 157 -6.56 -2.47 10.61
N ASN A 158 -6.65 -3.66 10.00
CA ASN A 158 -6.47 -4.94 10.70
C ASN A 158 -4.99 -5.25 10.98
N LEU A 159 -4.09 -4.78 10.14
CA LEU A 159 -2.65 -4.93 10.28
C LEU A 159 -1.97 -3.63 9.89
N ASN A 160 -0.91 -3.24 10.59
CA ASN A 160 -0.22 -1.99 10.33
C ASN A 160 1.28 -2.21 10.17
N ILE A 161 1.86 -1.65 9.12
CA ILE A 161 3.30 -1.46 8.92
C ILE A 161 3.55 0.04 9.13
N ILE A 162 4.16 0.41 10.26
CA ILE A 162 4.34 1.82 10.63
C ILE A 162 5.82 2.18 10.53
N VAL A 163 6.16 3.02 9.57
CA VAL A 163 7.50 3.58 9.41
C VAL A 163 7.73 4.66 10.47
N PRO A 164 8.67 4.46 11.42
CA PRO A 164 8.85 5.36 12.56
C PRO A 164 9.67 6.60 12.19
N HIS A 165 9.11 7.49 11.36
CA HIS A 165 9.73 8.73 10.91
C HIS A 165 8.70 9.85 10.73
N GLN A 166 9.15 11.14 10.69
CA GLN A 166 8.28 12.31 10.52
C GLN A 166 8.34 12.92 9.13
N LYS A 167 9.48 12.85 8.44
CA LYS A 167 9.63 13.39 7.09
C LYS A 167 8.89 12.54 6.08
N VAL A 168 7.99 13.18 5.33
CA VAL A 168 7.15 12.51 4.31
C VAL A 168 7.98 11.74 3.29
N ALA A 169 9.05 12.35 2.76
CA ALA A 169 9.92 11.71 1.77
C ALA A 169 10.55 10.41 2.31
N ARG A 170 11.08 10.43 3.53
CA ARG A 170 11.68 9.23 4.16
C ARG A 170 10.66 8.13 4.37
N ILE A 171 9.43 8.48 4.75
CA ILE A 171 8.34 7.51 4.92
C ILE A 171 7.96 6.89 3.56
N GLN A 172 7.80 7.70 2.50
CA GLN A 172 7.46 7.22 1.15
C GLN A 172 8.54 6.31 0.58
N GLU A 173 9.83 6.65 0.71
CA GLU A 173 10.93 5.77 0.31
C GLU A 173 10.88 4.39 1.01
N CYS A 174 10.46 4.37 2.26
CA CYS A 174 10.27 3.12 2.99
C CYS A 174 9.02 2.37 2.53
N HIS A 175 7.92 3.06 2.23
CA HIS A 175 6.69 2.44 1.74
C HIS A 175 6.91 1.73 0.41
N ILE A 176 7.54 2.39 -0.57
CA ILE A 176 7.80 1.76 -1.86
C ILE A 176 8.79 0.60 -1.75
N PHE A 177 9.85 0.71 -0.93
CA PHE A 177 10.76 -0.39 -0.65
C PHE A 177 10.03 -1.62 -0.05
N LEU A 178 9.19 -1.39 0.96
CA LEU A 178 8.40 -2.45 1.60
C LEU A 178 7.38 -3.06 0.62
N GLY A 179 6.75 -2.24 -0.21
CA GLY A 179 5.85 -2.67 -1.28
C GLY A 179 6.55 -3.64 -2.23
N HIS A 180 7.67 -3.24 -2.82
CA HIS A 180 8.47 -4.09 -3.71
C HIS A 180 8.91 -5.40 -3.02
N PHE A 181 9.42 -5.32 -1.79
CA PHE A 181 9.85 -6.51 -1.05
C PHE A 181 8.71 -7.49 -0.82
N ILE A 182 7.57 -6.99 -0.31
CA ILE A 182 6.39 -7.81 -0.01
C ILE A 182 5.84 -8.45 -1.28
N LEU A 183 5.67 -7.65 -2.34
CA LEU A 183 5.12 -8.14 -3.60
C LEU A 183 6.05 -9.14 -4.28
N ASN A 184 7.38 -8.94 -4.26
CA ASN A 184 8.33 -9.92 -4.79
C ASN A 184 8.20 -11.28 -4.06
N ARG A 185 8.05 -11.26 -2.74
CA ARG A 185 7.88 -12.51 -1.97
C ARG A 185 6.54 -13.18 -2.28
N VAL A 186 5.47 -12.41 -2.41
CA VAL A 186 4.14 -12.92 -2.81
C VAL A 186 4.19 -13.52 -4.22
N GLU A 187 4.80 -12.84 -5.18
CA GLU A 187 4.96 -13.32 -6.56
C GLU A 187 5.64 -14.69 -6.58
N ARG A 188 6.78 -14.85 -5.87
CA ARG A 188 7.49 -16.13 -5.78
C ARG A 188 6.64 -17.24 -5.18
N MET A 189 5.85 -16.94 -4.13
CA MET A 189 4.96 -17.93 -3.51
C MET A 189 3.84 -18.35 -4.45
N LEU A 190 3.25 -17.42 -5.20
CA LEU A 190 2.21 -17.71 -6.19
C LEU A 190 2.76 -18.56 -7.34
N LEU A 191 3.93 -18.22 -7.88
CA LEU A 191 4.58 -19.00 -8.93
C LEU A 191 4.83 -20.44 -8.50
N ASN A 192 5.38 -20.67 -7.32
CA ASN A 192 5.61 -22.01 -6.78
C ASN A 192 4.31 -22.81 -6.57
N THR A 193 3.17 -22.14 -6.45
CA THR A 193 1.87 -22.80 -6.28
C THR A 193 1.25 -23.18 -7.63
N TYR A 194 1.49 -22.41 -8.69
CA TYR A 194 0.89 -22.61 -10.01
C TYR A 194 1.78 -23.43 -10.97
N GLN A 195 3.03 -23.74 -10.59
CA GLN A 195 3.93 -24.62 -11.35
C GLN A 195 3.78 -26.11 -10.94
N LYS A 196 2.95 -26.40 -9.95
CA LYS A 196 2.53 -27.75 -9.54
C LYS A 196 1.18 -28.10 -10.14
#